data_db82e6ad49d73624f1140ded71435f47
#
_entry.id   db82e6ad49d73624f1140ded71435f47
#
_cell.length_a   1.000
_cell.length_b   1.000
_cell.length_c   1.000
_cell.angle_alpha   90.00
_cell.angle_beta   90.00
_cell.angle_gamma   90.00
#
_symmetry.space_group_name_H-M   'P 1'
#
loop_
_entity.id
_entity.type
_entity.pdbx_description
1 polymer ?
#
loop_
_entity_poly.entity_id
_entity_poly.type
_entity_poly.pdbx_seq_one_letter_code
_entity_poly.pdbx_strand_id
1 'polypeptide(L)'
;MRTVGVEEELLLVDPDSGEPKALAAAALARAEQDDTSVEVFEKELYDQMLEFATRPQSGMAELRAEIGRCRREAARHARDTGCAVAALATSPLPVGPSFAVGRRYRWMAEQYGVSTRLVCGCHVHVSVDGDEEGVAVVDRVRPWLPVLTALSANSPFWQGRDTAYNSYRSQVWSRWPSAGPVEVFGSVEAYRRQVADMVATGTVLDEAMVYYDVRLSARYPTVEFRVADVCLDADGAVLLAMLARALVETAAREWREGRGPAPHTVSLLRLASWRAARSGLTGELLHPVTLRPVPARDAVEALLEHVGAALADSGDLETARASSASLLREGNGAQVQRRLYGETDSLREVVAECVRRTLV
;
A
#
# COMPACT_ATOMS: atom_id res chain seq x y z
N MET A 1 -15.00 -18.48 -0.92
CA MET A 1 -14.29 -17.33 -1.55
C MET A 1 -13.63 -16.53 -0.43
N ARG A 2 -12.37 -16.09 -0.58
CA ARG A 2 -11.67 -15.29 0.43
C ARG A 2 -12.26 -13.90 0.51
N THR A 3 -12.35 -13.36 1.72
CA THR A 3 -12.70 -11.95 1.96
C THR A 3 -11.48 -11.07 1.87
N VAL A 4 -11.69 -9.81 1.50
CA VAL A 4 -10.66 -8.79 1.38
C VAL A 4 -11.07 -7.54 2.14
N GLY A 5 -10.15 -6.99 2.95
CA GLY A 5 -10.24 -5.67 3.54
C GLY A 5 -9.14 -4.78 2.98
N VAL A 6 -9.38 -3.49 2.89
CA VAL A 6 -8.40 -2.49 2.45
C VAL A 6 -8.29 -1.40 3.50
N GLU A 7 -7.05 -1.07 3.85
CA GLU A 7 -6.71 0.12 4.64
C GLU A 7 -6.08 1.14 3.70
N GLU A 8 -6.51 2.38 3.77
CA GLU A 8 -5.91 3.49 3.03
C GLU A 8 -5.55 4.64 3.94
N GLU A 9 -4.37 5.16 3.71
CA GLU A 9 -3.86 6.37 4.35
C GLU A 9 -4.03 7.55 3.39
N LEU A 10 -4.68 8.62 3.83
CA LEU A 10 -4.92 9.82 3.02
C LEU A 10 -4.22 11.03 3.60
N LEU A 11 -3.56 11.80 2.75
CA LEU A 11 -2.89 13.03 3.14
C LEU A 11 -3.92 14.15 3.35
N LEU A 12 -3.83 14.86 4.48
CA LEU A 12 -4.58 16.09 4.74
C LEU A 12 -3.84 17.28 4.13
N VAL A 13 -4.54 18.05 3.30
CA VAL A 13 -3.96 19.21 2.62
C VAL A 13 -4.84 20.46 2.76
N ASP A 14 -4.20 21.60 2.71
CA ASP A 14 -4.90 22.87 2.54
C ASP A 14 -5.55 22.94 1.16
N PRO A 15 -6.85 23.21 1.05
CA PRO A 15 -7.54 23.19 -0.24
C PRO A 15 -7.07 24.25 -1.24
N ASP A 16 -6.49 25.36 -0.75
CA ASP A 16 -6.05 26.48 -1.57
C ASP A 16 -4.57 26.36 -1.96
N SER A 17 -3.69 26.05 -1.02
CA SER A 17 -2.24 25.97 -1.27
C SER A 17 -1.76 24.56 -1.65
N GLY A 18 -2.49 23.51 -1.29
CA GLY A 18 -2.09 22.12 -1.43
C GLY A 18 -1.07 21.65 -0.37
N GLU A 19 -0.68 22.51 0.56
CA GLU A 19 0.29 22.19 1.62
C GLU A 19 -0.28 21.19 2.63
N PRO A 20 0.48 20.18 3.09
CA PRO A 20 0.03 19.27 4.12
C PRO A 20 -0.31 19.97 5.44
N LYS A 21 -1.43 19.61 6.05
CA LYS A 21 -1.95 20.16 7.31
C LYS A 21 -1.97 19.12 8.42
N ALA A 22 -1.43 19.49 9.58
CA ALA A 22 -1.41 18.65 10.80
C ALA A 22 -2.74 18.82 11.59
N LEU A 23 -3.83 18.26 11.08
CA LEU A 23 -5.18 18.38 11.62
C LEU A 23 -5.93 17.04 11.74
N ALA A 24 -5.21 15.90 11.65
CA ALA A 24 -5.85 14.58 11.77
C ALA A 24 -6.53 14.40 13.13
N ALA A 25 -5.92 14.83 14.22
CA ALA A 25 -6.54 14.76 15.53
C ALA A 25 -7.86 15.54 15.60
N ALA A 26 -7.98 16.69 14.93
CA ALA A 26 -9.21 17.47 14.87
C ALA A 26 -10.27 16.79 13.98
N ALA A 27 -9.87 16.19 12.85
CA ALA A 27 -10.77 15.46 11.96
C ALA A 27 -11.32 14.20 12.66
N LEU A 28 -10.47 13.45 13.38
CA LEU A 28 -10.88 12.30 14.19
C LEU A 28 -11.88 12.66 15.27
N ALA A 29 -11.63 13.76 16.00
CA ALA A 29 -12.57 14.26 17.03
C ALA A 29 -13.93 14.64 16.44
N ARG A 30 -14.00 15.07 15.18
CA ARG A 30 -15.26 15.30 14.45
C ARG A 30 -15.94 13.98 14.08
N ALA A 31 -15.19 12.99 13.61
CA ALA A 31 -15.72 11.67 13.28
C ALA A 31 -16.32 10.97 14.53
N GLU A 32 -15.65 11.09 15.69
CA GLU A 32 -16.13 10.54 16.97
C GLU A 32 -17.43 11.20 17.49
N GLN A 33 -17.67 12.46 17.13
CA GLN A 33 -18.89 13.20 17.51
C GLN A 33 -20.06 12.96 16.56
N ASP A 34 -19.81 12.31 15.44
CA ASP A 34 -20.83 12.03 14.44
C ASP A 34 -21.43 10.63 14.66
N ASP A 35 -22.60 10.57 15.30
CA ASP A 35 -23.35 9.34 15.55
C ASP A 35 -23.72 8.56 14.25
N THR A 36 -23.61 9.21 13.10
CA THR A 36 -23.86 8.60 11.78
C THR A 36 -22.59 8.04 11.14
N SER A 37 -21.41 8.38 11.67
CA SER A 37 -20.14 7.84 11.20
C SER A 37 -20.03 6.38 11.63
N VAL A 38 -20.05 5.49 10.66
CA VAL A 38 -19.93 4.04 10.88
C VAL A 38 -18.47 3.60 10.80
N GLU A 39 -17.59 4.52 10.44
CA GLU A 39 -16.20 4.23 10.12
C GLU A 39 -15.26 4.44 11.28
N VAL A 40 -14.35 3.50 11.40
CA VAL A 40 -13.21 3.64 12.29
C VAL A 40 -12.10 4.32 11.52
N PHE A 41 -11.91 5.62 11.78
CA PHE A 41 -10.69 6.32 11.38
C PHE A 41 -9.64 6.12 12.46
N GLU A 42 -8.44 5.71 12.06
CA GLU A 42 -7.35 5.47 13.00
C GLU A 42 -6.33 6.61 12.96
N LYS A 43 -5.64 6.76 14.09
CA LYS A 43 -4.59 7.75 14.29
C LYS A 43 -3.26 7.17 13.88
N GLU A 44 -2.58 7.85 12.97
CA GLU A 44 -1.27 7.46 12.49
C GLU A 44 -0.11 8.23 13.14
N LEU A 45 1.13 7.89 12.75
CA LEU A 45 2.37 8.50 13.24
C LEU A 45 2.40 10.02 13.05
N TYR A 46 1.84 10.50 11.94
CA TYR A 46 1.83 11.93 11.59
C TYR A 46 0.42 12.50 11.60
N ASP A 47 0.27 13.68 12.18
CA ASP A 47 -1.01 14.41 12.25
C ASP A 47 -1.43 15.04 10.91
N GLN A 48 -0.69 14.76 9.84
CA GLN A 48 -1.00 15.16 8.46
C GLN A 48 -1.72 14.06 7.66
N MET A 49 -2.08 12.93 8.27
CA MET A 49 -2.71 11.84 7.54
C MET A 49 -3.84 11.20 8.33
N LEU A 50 -4.85 10.72 7.62
CA LEU A 50 -5.96 9.93 8.14
C LEU A 50 -5.87 8.52 7.56
N GLU A 51 -6.08 7.52 8.39
CA GLU A 51 -6.24 6.14 7.97
C GLU A 51 -7.69 5.68 8.15
N PHE A 52 -8.17 4.87 7.21
CA PHE A 52 -9.41 4.13 7.37
C PHE A 52 -9.25 2.67 6.93
N ALA A 53 -10.05 1.80 7.50
CA ALA A 53 -10.17 0.40 7.12
C ALA A 53 -11.58 0.09 6.62
N THR A 54 -11.67 -0.60 5.48
CA THR A 54 -12.95 -1.11 4.97
C THR A 54 -13.39 -2.33 5.77
N ARG A 55 -14.69 -2.60 5.77
CA ARG A 55 -15.19 -3.92 6.18
C ARG A 55 -14.72 -4.99 5.19
N PRO A 56 -14.50 -6.24 5.65
CA PRO A 56 -14.17 -7.33 4.76
C PRO A 56 -15.28 -7.58 3.73
N GLN A 57 -14.91 -7.63 2.45
CA GLN A 57 -15.82 -7.85 1.33
C GLN A 57 -15.44 -9.11 0.54
N SER A 58 -16.41 -9.79 -0.02
CA SER A 58 -16.19 -10.91 -0.96
C SER A 58 -16.29 -10.45 -2.41
N GLY A 59 -17.14 -9.46 -2.68
CA GLY A 59 -17.33 -8.86 -4.01
C GLY A 59 -16.50 -7.62 -4.23
N MET A 60 -15.92 -7.47 -5.42
CA MET A 60 -15.08 -6.31 -5.74
C MET A 60 -15.89 -5.04 -6.02
N ALA A 61 -17.14 -5.18 -6.48
CA ALA A 61 -18.03 -4.04 -6.64
C ALA A 61 -18.41 -3.42 -5.29
N GLU A 62 -18.69 -4.26 -4.30
CA GLU A 62 -18.97 -3.87 -2.92
C GLU A 62 -17.74 -3.23 -2.28
N LEU A 63 -16.56 -3.81 -2.50
CA LEU A 63 -15.30 -3.22 -2.02
C LEU A 63 -15.05 -1.83 -2.61
N ARG A 64 -15.27 -1.66 -3.92
CA ARG A 64 -15.17 -0.35 -4.59
C ARG A 64 -16.11 0.68 -3.97
N ALA A 65 -17.37 0.28 -3.78
CA ALA A 65 -18.39 1.15 -3.16
C ALA A 65 -18.00 1.57 -1.74
N GLU A 66 -17.44 0.62 -0.98
CA GLU A 66 -16.97 0.83 0.39
C GLU A 66 -15.77 1.79 0.45
N ILE A 67 -14.72 1.57 -0.36
CA ILE A 67 -13.56 2.48 -0.46
C ILE A 67 -14.03 3.90 -0.82
N GLY A 68 -14.90 4.03 -1.84
CA GLY A 68 -15.44 5.33 -2.24
C GLY A 68 -16.25 6.00 -1.13
N ARG A 69 -16.98 5.22 -0.33
CA ARG A 69 -17.72 5.73 0.82
C ARG A 69 -16.77 6.23 1.91
N CYS A 70 -15.76 5.44 2.30
CA CYS A 70 -14.76 5.82 3.30
C CYS A 70 -14.00 7.09 2.89
N ARG A 71 -13.57 7.20 1.62
CA ARG A 71 -12.90 8.40 1.10
C ARG A 71 -13.80 9.64 1.17
N ARG A 72 -15.09 9.51 0.85
CA ARG A 72 -16.05 10.64 0.96
C ARG A 72 -16.30 11.04 2.42
N GLU A 73 -16.36 10.10 3.35
CA GLU A 73 -16.48 10.40 4.79
C GLU A 73 -15.21 11.08 5.31
N ALA A 74 -14.03 10.56 4.98
CA ALA A 74 -12.76 11.21 5.31
C ALA A 74 -12.73 12.66 4.80
N ALA A 75 -13.17 12.91 3.55
CA ALA A 75 -13.26 14.24 2.98
C ALA A 75 -14.27 15.15 3.70
N ARG A 76 -15.38 14.60 4.20
CA ARG A 76 -16.35 15.36 4.97
C ARG A 76 -15.75 15.83 6.29
N HIS A 77 -15.15 14.92 7.08
CA HIS A 77 -14.52 15.25 8.35
C HIS A 77 -13.32 16.20 8.20
N ALA A 78 -12.50 16.00 7.16
CA ALA A 78 -11.40 16.92 6.85
C ALA A 78 -11.92 18.34 6.52
N ARG A 79 -12.99 18.47 5.74
CA ARG A 79 -13.58 19.76 5.38
C ARG A 79 -14.06 20.54 6.60
N ASP A 80 -14.61 19.87 7.60
CA ASP A 80 -15.03 20.49 8.87
C ASP A 80 -13.88 21.10 9.67
N THR A 81 -12.65 20.72 9.33
CA THR A 81 -11.41 21.30 9.89
C THR A 81 -10.68 22.25 8.93
N GLY A 82 -11.28 22.58 7.79
CA GLY A 82 -10.67 23.43 6.77
C GLY A 82 -9.64 22.72 5.89
N CYS A 83 -9.66 21.37 5.84
CA CYS A 83 -8.77 20.56 5.01
C CYS A 83 -9.50 19.86 3.87
N ALA A 84 -8.72 19.42 2.88
CA ALA A 84 -9.10 18.40 1.91
C ALA A 84 -8.28 17.12 2.13
N VAL A 85 -8.78 15.99 1.63
CA VAL A 85 -8.03 14.72 1.59
C VAL A 85 -7.47 14.47 0.20
N ALA A 86 -6.27 13.91 0.13
CA ALA A 86 -5.63 13.53 -1.12
C ALA A 86 -5.04 12.13 -1.02
N ALA A 87 -5.38 11.25 -1.96
CA ALA A 87 -4.73 9.96 -2.14
C ALA A 87 -3.37 10.18 -2.84
N LEU A 88 -2.41 10.67 -2.08
CA LEU A 88 -1.03 10.95 -2.47
C LEU A 88 -0.09 10.17 -1.55
N ALA A 89 0.70 9.28 -2.09
CA ALA A 89 1.56 8.43 -1.26
C ALA A 89 2.78 9.16 -0.69
N THR A 90 3.14 10.32 -1.23
CA THR A 90 4.08 11.29 -0.67
C THR A 90 3.56 12.70 -0.93
N SER A 91 3.94 13.67 -0.09
CA SER A 91 3.62 15.07 -0.38
C SER A 91 4.49 15.60 -1.52
N PRO A 92 3.90 16.10 -2.63
CA PRO A 92 4.64 16.83 -3.65
C PRO A 92 5.28 18.11 -3.11
N LEU A 93 4.60 18.80 -2.20
CA LEU A 93 5.05 20.04 -1.58
C LEU A 93 5.89 19.79 -0.32
N PRO A 94 6.78 20.72 0.06
CA PRO A 94 7.55 20.61 1.28
C PRO A 94 6.66 20.47 2.51
N VAL A 95 7.04 19.58 3.43
CA VAL A 95 6.33 19.34 4.68
C VAL A 95 7.31 19.14 5.83
N GLY A 96 7.06 19.81 6.94
CA GLY A 96 7.71 19.54 8.22
C GLY A 96 7.04 18.38 8.96
N PRO A 97 7.78 17.57 9.73
CA PRO A 97 7.20 16.49 10.50
C PRO A 97 6.32 17.07 11.63
N SER A 98 5.09 16.56 11.75
CA SER A 98 4.22 16.80 12.90
C SER A 98 3.76 15.46 13.42
N PHE A 99 4.38 15.02 14.52
CA PHE A 99 4.07 13.72 15.11
C PHE A 99 2.75 13.79 15.89
N ALA A 100 1.95 12.75 15.73
CA ALA A 100 0.77 12.57 16.56
C ALA A 100 1.15 12.42 18.05
N VAL A 101 0.30 12.91 18.93
CA VAL A 101 0.55 12.84 20.37
C VAL A 101 0.31 11.41 20.86
N GLY A 102 1.35 10.78 21.45
CA GLY A 102 1.27 9.44 22.02
C GLY A 102 2.62 8.93 22.53
N ARG A 103 2.59 7.99 23.50
CA ARG A 103 3.81 7.40 24.08
C ARG A 103 4.59 6.60 23.02
N ARG A 104 3.88 5.84 22.16
CA ARG A 104 4.47 5.05 21.07
C ARG A 104 5.20 5.95 20.07
N TYR A 105 4.55 7.01 19.61
CA TYR A 105 5.12 7.91 18.60
C TYR A 105 6.32 8.71 19.13
N ARG A 106 6.29 9.06 20.42
CA ARG A 106 7.44 9.70 21.09
C ARG A 106 8.63 8.75 21.13
N TRP A 107 8.41 7.49 21.52
CA TRP A 107 9.44 6.47 21.52
C TRP A 107 10.03 6.26 20.11
N MET A 108 9.19 6.20 19.08
CA MET A 108 9.65 6.07 17.69
C MET A 108 10.50 7.26 17.25
N ALA A 109 10.12 8.48 17.61
CA ALA A 109 10.89 9.69 17.31
C ALA A 109 12.26 9.71 18.02
N GLU A 110 12.31 9.28 19.28
CA GLU A 110 13.55 9.15 20.05
C GLU A 110 14.47 8.05 19.49
N GLN A 111 13.91 6.88 19.18
CA GLN A 111 14.66 5.72 18.72
C GLN A 111 15.21 5.89 17.31
N TYR A 112 14.42 6.45 16.39
CA TYR A 112 14.78 6.50 14.96
C TYR A 112 15.16 7.89 14.45
N GLY A 113 15.19 8.87 15.35
CA GLY A 113 15.46 10.27 15.04
C GLY A 113 14.30 10.97 14.34
N VAL A 114 14.33 12.29 14.40
CA VAL A 114 13.33 13.17 13.80
C VAL A 114 13.64 13.30 12.31
N SER A 115 12.97 12.53 11.47
CA SER A 115 13.04 12.72 10.01
C SER A 115 11.64 12.62 9.42
N THR A 116 11.36 13.41 8.40
CA THR A 116 10.10 13.31 7.68
C THR A 116 10.03 11.95 6.96
N ARG A 117 9.10 11.11 7.41
CA ARG A 117 8.75 9.83 6.79
C ARG A 117 7.25 9.77 6.51
N LEU A 118 6.64 10.95 6.31
CA LEU A 118 5.22 11.08 5.97
C LEU A 118 4.97 10.44 4.60
N VAL A 119 4.37 9.29 4.62
CA VAL A 119 3.99 8.52 3.44
C VAL A 119 2.63 7.88 3.67
N CYS A 120 1.85 7.72 2.61
CA CYS A 120 0.52 7.13 2.64
C CYS A 120 0.50 5.85 1.79
N GLY A 121 0.10 4.74 2.40
CA GLY A 121 0.01 3.43 1.78
C GLY A 121 -1.41 2.97 1.53
N CYS A 122 -1.48 1.83 0.85
CA CYS A 122 -2.67 1.01 0.73
C CYS A 122 -2.30 -0.40 1.18
N HIS A 123 -2.92 -0.88 2.26
CA HIS A 123 -2.72 -2.22 2.76
C HIS A 123 -3.90 -3.10 2.36
N VAL A 124 -3.60 -4.30 1.89
CA VAL A 124 -4.63 -5.25 1.49
C VAL A 124 -4.57 -6.48 2.39
N HIS A 125 -5.64 -6.72 3.13
CA HIS A 125 -5.84 -7.88 3.98
C HIS A 125 -6.64 -8.94 3.24
N VAL A 126 -6.12 -10.15 3.16
CA VAL A 126 -6.82 -11.29 2.54
C VAL A 126 -6.96 -12.42 3.56
N SER A 127 -8.17 -12.94 3.75
CA SER A 127 -8.45 -14.01 4.71
C SER A 127 -7.70 -15.30 4.39
N VAL A 128 -7.18 -15.96 5.43
CA VAL A 128 -6.55 -17.29 5.39
C VAL A 128 -7.20 -18.23 6.39
N ASP A 129 -7.09 -19.55 6.17
CA ASP A 129 -7.71 -20.56 7.00
C ASP A 129 -6.95 -20.84 8.32
N GLY A 130 -5.78 -20.24 8.48
CA GLY A 130 -4.93 -20.35 9.67
C GLY A 130 -3.53 -19.84 9.42
N ASP A 131 -2.71 -19.83 10.48
CA ASP A 131 -1.34 -19.29 10.42
C ASP A 131 -0.41 -20.15 9.54
N GLU A 132 -0.61 -21.46 9.48
CA GLU A 132 0.16 -22.37 8.61
C GLU A 132 -0.06 -22.01 7.13
N GLU A 133 -1.30 -21.84 6.71
CA GLU A 133 -1.61 -21.38 5.37
C GLU A 133 -1.06 -19.96 5.16
N GLY A 134 -1.23 -19.08 6.14
CA GLY A 134 -0.78 -17.69 6.07
C GLY A 134 0.74 -17.57 5.86
N VAL A 135 1.56 -18.32 6.62
CA VAL A 135 3.01 -18.33 6.44
C VAL A 135 3.39 -18.96 5.10
N ALA A 136 2.73 -20.05 4.71
CA ALA A 136 2.96 -20.66 3.41
C ALA A 136 2.63 -19.72 2.24
N VAL A 137 1.62 -18.86 2.40
CA VAL A 137 1.29 -17.78 1.45
C VAL A 137 2.38 -16.72 1.45
N VAL A 138 2.77 -16.19 2.64
CA VAL A 138 3.84 -15.19 2.77
C VAL A 138 5.09 -15.66 2.03
N ASP A 139 5.50 -16.91 2.21
CA ASP A 139 6.68 -17.47 1.56
C ASP A 139 6.61 -17.51 0.03
N ARG A 140 5.41 -17.65 -0.55
CA ARG A 140 5.19 -17.82 -2.00
C ARG A 140 4.94 -16.54 -2.74
N VAL A 141 4.31 -15.54 -2.10
CA VAL A 141 3.94 -14.29 -2.78
C VAL A 141 5.11 -13.30 -2.94
N ARG A 142 6.22 -13.50 -2.23
CA ARG A 142 7.38 -12.60 -2.20
C ARG A 142 7.86 -12.09 -3.57
N PRO A 143 8.03 -12.93 -4.61
CA PRO A 143 8.53 -12.46 -5.90
C PRO A 143 7.53 -11.62 -6.70
N TRP A 144 6.25 -11.65 -6.34
CA TRP A 144 5.17 -10.93 -7.02
C TRP A 144 4.95 -9.52 -6.48
N LEU A 145 5.41 -9.24 -5.25
CA LEU A 145 5.23 -7.95 -4.56
C LEU A 145 5.80 -6.76 -5.34
N PRO A 146 6.97 -6.85 -6.01
CA PRO A 146 7.48 -5.75 -6.82
C PRO A 146 6.55 -5.34 -7.97
N VAL A 147 5.78 -6.28 -8.55
CA VAL A 147 4.80 -5.95 -9.59
C VAL A 147 3.64 -5.14 -9.00
N LEU A 148 3.17 -5.49 -7.80
CA LEU A 148 2.14 -4.71 -7.09
C LEU A 148 2.65 -3.29 -6.77
N THR A 149 3.92 -3.15 -6.35
CA THR A 149 4.56 -1.84 -6.16
C THR A 149 4.55 -1.00 -7.44
N ALA A 150 4.86 -1.61 -8.59
CA ALA A 150 4.87 -0.90 -9.86
C ALA A 150 3.46 -0.48 -10.31
N LEU A 151 2.44 -1.33 -10.09
CA LEU A 151 1.05 -1.03 -10.41
C LEU A 151 0.50 0.11 -9.56
N SER A 152 0.76 0.11 -8.26
CA SER A 152 0.26 1.10 -7.30
C SER A 152 1.02 2.41 -7.26
N ALA A 153 2.18 2.52 -7.94
CA ALA A 153 3.08 3.66 -7.78
C ALA A 153 2.38 5.01 -7.97
N ASN A 154 2.45 5.85 -6.93
CA ASN A 154 1.74 7.13 -6.85
C ASN A 154 2.52 8.18 -6.01
N SER A 155 3.86 8.13 -6.06
CA SER A 155 4.72 9.03 -5.27
C SER A 155 5.96 9.52 -6.04
N PRO A 156 5.79 10.23 -7.17
CA PRO A 156 6.91 10.69 -7.97
C PRO A 156 7.60 11.93 -7.40
N PHE A 157 6.88 12.74 -6.63
CA PHE A 157 7.38 13.98 -6.06
C PHE A 157 7.61 13.88 -4.56
N TRP A 158 8.65 14.56 -4.08
CA TRP A 158 9.00 14.64 -2.68
C TRP A 158 9.64 16.00 -2.37
N GLN A 159 9.12 16.72 -1.37
CA GLN A 159 9.70 17.98 -0.90
C GLN A 159 9.95 19.00 -2.03
N GLY A 160 9.00 19.17 -2.92
CA GLY A 160 9.06 20.13 -4.01
C GLY A 160 9.84 19.68 -5.25
N ARG A 161 10.24 18.40 -5.34
CA ARG A 161 11.11 17.91 -6.44
C ARG A 161 10.61 16.59 -7.02
N ASP A 162 10.79 16.41 -8.33
CA ASP A 162 10.69 15.08 -8.94
C ASP A 162 11.87 14.23 -8.48
N THR A 163 11.58 13.09 -7.89
CA THR A 163 12.56 12.16 -7.35
C THR A 163 13.14 11.23 -8.40
N ALA A 164 12.57 11.24 -9.60
CA ALA A 164 12.79 10.26 -10.65
C ALA A 164 12.41 8.82 -10.30
N TYR A 165 11.72 8.58 -9.17
CA TYR A 165 11.06 7.32 -8.81
C TYR A 165 9.57 7.40 -9.13
N ASN A 166 8.93 6.26 -9.39
CA ASN A 166 7.48 6.19 -9.50
C ASN A 166 6.83 5.93 -8.11
N SER A 167 7.47 5.11 -7.26
CA SER A 167 7.14 4.97 -5.85
C SER A 167 8.30 5.43 -4.97
N TYR A 168 8.35 6.72 -4.65
CA TYR A 168 9.34 7.23 -3.68
C TYR A 168 8.96 6.87 -2.25
N ARG A 169 7.68 6.60 -1.98
CA ARG A 169 7.20 6.03 -0.72
C ARG A 169 8.02 4.80 -0.33
N SER A 170 8.25 3.88 -1.26
CA SER A 170 9.06 2.68 -1.01
C SER A 170 10.47 3.01 -0.52
N GLN A 171 11.10 4.08 -1.02
CA GLN A 171 12.43 4.52 -0.59
C GLN A 171 12.39 5.15 0.81
N VAL A 172 11.33 5.90 1.12
CA VAL A 172 11.13 6.47 2.47
C VAL A 172 10.81 5.37 3.48
N TRP A 173 9.93 4.43 3.10
CA TRP A 173 9.51 3.30 3.93
C TRP A 173 10.66 2.35 4.27
N SER A 174 11.56 2.11 3.33
CA SER A 174 12.74 1.24 3.52
C SER A 174 13.74 1.74 4.58
N ARG A 175 13.57 2.96 5.09
CA ARG A 175 14.36 3.48 6.22
C ARG A 175 13.92 2.92 7.59
N TRP A 176 12.77 2.26 7.68
CA TRP A 176 12.39 1.55 8.88
C TRP A 176 13.20 0.26 8.99
N PRO A 177 13.82 -0.05 10.14
CA PRO A 177 14.74 -1.18 10.28
C PRO A 177 14.15 -2.54 9.94
N SER A 178 12.83 -2.69 10.17
CA SER A 178 12.09 -3.92 9.94
C SER A 178 11.44 -4.01 8.56
N ALA A 179 11.56 -2.97 7.72
CA ALA A 179 10.88 -2.91 6.43
C ALA A 179 11.60 -3.71 5.35
N GLY A 180 10.83 -4.30 4.47
CA GLY A 180 11.32 -4.94 3.25
C GLY A 180 10.90 -6.39 3.08
N PRO A 181 11.44 -7.05 2.04
CA PRO A 181 11.18 -8.45 1.76
C PRO A 181 11.81 -9.37 2.80
N VAL A 182 11.24 -10.56 2.95
CA VAL A 182 11.63 -11.58 3.93
C VAL A 182 12.23 -12.81 3.26
N GLU A 183 13.00 -13.59 4.02
CA GLU A 183 13.40 -14.94 3.61
C GLU A 183 12.20 -15.91 3.73
N VAL A 184 12.37 -17.14 3.23
CA VAL A 184 11.38 -18.20 3.42
C VAL A 184 11.40 -18.64 4.88
N PHE A 185 10.25 -18.56 5.54
CA PHE A 185 10.12 -19.00 6.94
C PHE A 185 9.97 -20.53 7.05
N GLY A 186 9.22 -21.12 6.14
CA GLY A 186 8.97 -22.57 6.08
C GLY A 186 7.98 -23.09 7.12
N SER A 187 7.80 -22.43 8.28
CA SER A 187 6.83 -22.79 9.30
C SER A 187 6.37 -21.59 10.15
N VAL A 188 5.22 -21.74 10.81
CA VAL A 188 4.69 -20.76 11.75
C VAL A 188 5.63 -20.52 12.93
N GLU A 189 6.25 -21.56 13.44
CA GLU A 189 7.21 -21.47 14.56
C GLU A 189 8.43 -20.65 14.18
N ALA A 190 8.94 -20.82 12.96
CA ALA A 190 10.07 -20.04 12.46
C ALA A 190 9.69 -18.57 12.27
N TYR A 191 8.50 -18.30 11.71
CA TYR A 191 7.95 -16.94 11.56
C TYR A 191 7.83 -16.25 12.93
N ARG A 192 7.13 -16.88 13.88
CA ARG A 192 6.90 -16.32 15.22
C ARG A 192 8.21 -16.12 15.98
N ARG A 193 9.15 -17.07 15.88
CA ARG A 193 10.47 -16.94 16.51
C ARG A 193 11.22 -15.73 15.94
N GLN A 194 11.26 -15.54 14.61
CA GLN A 194 11.94 -14.41 14.01
C GLN A 194 11.30 -13.08 14.44
N VAL A 195 9.97 -12.99 14.49
CA VAL A 195 9.27 -11.79 14.98
C VAL A 195 9.61 -11.53 16.46
N ALA A 196 9.59 -12.55 17.30
CA ALA A 196 9.96 -12.44 18.71
C ALA A 196 11.42 -12.00 18.90
N ASP A 197 12.34 -12.56 18.11
CA ASP A 197 13.76 -12.18 18.14
C ASP A 197 13.96 -10.73 17.71
N MET A 198 13.23 -10.25 16.70
CA MET A 198 13.27 -8.83 16.30
C MET A 198 12.81 -7.91 17.42
N VAL A 199 11.72 -8.23 18.11
CA VAL A 199 11.26 -7.46 19.29
C VAL A 199 12.28 -7.52 20.41
N ALA A 200 12.86 -8.69 20.67
CA ALA A 200 13.88 -8.90 21.71
C ALA A 200 15.17 -8.09 21.48
N THR A 201 15.45 -7.64 20.26
CA THR A 201 16.56 -6.70 20.00
C THR A 201 16.38 -5.33 20.67
N GLY A 202 15.15 -4.97 21.06
CA GLY A 202 14.79 -3.64 21.52
C GLY A 202 14.80 -2.55 20.44
N THR A 203 15.07 -2.91 19.19
CA THR A 203 15.06 -1.99 18.04
C THR A 203 13.63 -1.68 17.59
N VAL A 204 12.70 -2.61 17.76
CA VAL A 204 11.26 -2.42 17.53
C VAL A 204 10.51 -2.60 18.85
N LEU A 205 9.45 -1.82 19.07
CA LEU A 205 8.73 -1.80 20.34
C LEU A 205 7.86 -3.06 20.54
N ASP A 206 7.24 -3.52 19.48
CA ASP A 206 6.31 -4.65 19.46
C ASP A 206 6.15 -5.21 18.03
N GLU A 207 5.37 -6.27 17.90
CA GLU A 207 5.10 -6.96 16.63
C GLU A 207 4.43 -6.05 15.57
N ALA A 208 3.66 -5.03 15.97
CA ALA A 208 3.04 -4.11 15.03
C ALA A 208 4.08 -3.25 14.28
N MET A 209 5.32 -3.15 14.82
CA MET A 209 6.44 -2.49 14.16
C MET A 209 7.28 -3.41 13.25
N VAL A 210 6.82 -4.62 13.00
CA VAL A 210 7.41 -5.51 11.97
C VAL A 210 6.82 -5.13 10.62
N TYR A 211 7.54 -4.29 9.88
CA TYR A 211 7.08 -3.65 8.63
C TYR A 211 7.47 -4.46 7.38
N TYR A 212 7.37 -5.78 7.44
CA TYR A 212 7.57 -6.63 6.26
C TYR A 212 6.68 -6.22 5.09
N ASP A 213 7.14 -6.43 3.87
CA ASP A 213 6.39 -6.16 2.64
C ASP A 213 5.06 -6.94 2.57
N VAL A 214 5.04 -8.11 3.20
CA VAL A 214 3.86 -8.94 3.43
C VAL A 214 4.04 -9.67 4.76
N ARG A 215 2.96 -9.78 5.55
CA ARG A 215 3.02 -10.43 6.88
C ARG A 215 1.70 -11.10 7.27
N LEU A 216 1.72 -11.91 8.33
CA LEU A 216 0.51 -12.24 9.06
C LEU A 216 0.02 -10.98 9.81
N SER A 217 -1.28 -10.73 9.77
CA SER A 217 -1.86 -9.68 10.60
C SER A 217 -1.87 -10.16 12.07
N ALA A 218 -1.46 -9.25 12.98
CA ALA A 218 -1.51 -9.53 14.42
C ALA A 218 -2.96 -9.49 14.99
N ARG A 219 -3.91 -8.89 14.26
CA ARG A 219 -5.29 -8.66 14.73
C ARG A 219 -6.32 -9.53 14.05
N TYR A 220 -6.11 -9.91 12.81
CA TYR A 220 -7.10 -10.59 11.98
C TYR A 220 -6.53 -11.87 11.36
N PRO A 221 -7.33 -12.87 11.05
CA PRO A 221 -6.88 -14.09 10.38
C PRO A 221 -6.63 -13.81 8.88
N THR A 222 -5.67 -12.93 8.60
CA THR A 222 -5.36 -12.47 7.23
C THR A 222 -3.85 -12.41 6.97
N VAL A 223 -3.49 -12.51 5.71
CA VAL A 223 -2.19 -12.03 5.19
C VAL A 223 -2.39 -10.59 4.72
N GLU A 224 -1.48 -9.71 5.16
CA GLU A 224 -1.48 -8.27 4.91
C GLU A 224 -0.38 -7.91 3.92
N PHE A 225 -0.76 -7.35 2.75
CA PHE A 225 0.14 -6.81 1.73
C PHE A 225 0.36 -5.32 1.99
N ARG A 226 1.62 -4.87 2.10
CA ARG A 226 1.98 -3.52 2.56
C ARG A 226 2.81 -2.70 1.57
N VAL A 227 3.14 -3.28 0.42
CA VAL A 227 4.06 -2.68 -0.56
C VAL A 227 3.47 -1.51 -1.36
N ALA A 228 2.15 -1.40 -1.39
CA ALA A 228 1.47 -0.47 -2.28
C ALA A 228 1.46 0.97 -1.75
N ASP A 229 1.71 1.92 -2.65
CA ASP A 229 1.32 3.30 -2.46
C ASP A 229 -0.22 3.39 -2.37
N VAL A 230 -0.78 4.35 -1.63
CA VAL A 230 -2.21 4.66 -1.76
C VAL A 230 -2.50 4.99 -3.21
N CYS A 231 -3.51 4.32 -3.79
CA CYS A 231 -3.87 4.51 -5.19
C CYS A 231 -4.62 5.82 -5.41
N LEU A 232 -4.32 6.51 -6.52
CA LEU A 232 -4.91 7.81 -6.83
C LEU A 232 -6.45 7.75 -6.87
N ASP A 233 -7.00 6.65 -7.38
CA ASP A 233 -8.44 6.39 -7.45
C ASP A 233 -8.81 5.05 -6.80
N ALA A 234 -10.09 4.83 -6.54
CA ALA A 234 -10.59 3.61 -5.92
C ALA A 234 -10.43 2.37 -6.82
N ASP A 235 -10.45 2.53 -8.13
CA ASP A 235 -10.31 1.43 -9.09
C ASP A 235 -8.92 0.80 -9.02
N GLY A 236 -7.88 1.61 -8.80
CA GLY A 236 -6.52 1.15 -8.56
C GLY A 236 -6.41 0.28 -7.29
N ALA A 237 -7.02 0.71 -6.20
CA ALA A 237 -7.05 -0.06 -4.94
C ALA A 237 -7.82 -1.39 -5.10
N VAL A 238 -8.93 -1.39 -5.83
CA VAL A 238 -9.70 -2.60 -6.14
C VAL A 238 -8.90 -3.57 -7.02
N LEU A 239 -8.16 -3.08 -8.01
CA LEU A 239 -7.27 -3.95 -8.80
C LEU A 239 -6.21 -4.62 -7.91
N LEU A 240 -5.59 -3.88 -7.01
CA LEU A 240 -4.63 -4.46 -6.05
C LEU A 240 -5.28 -5.52 -5.17
N ALA A 241 -6.50 -5.27 -4.69
CA ALA A 241 -7.27 -6.20 -3.87
C ALA A 241 -7.60 -7.51 -4.63
N MET A 242 -8.02 -7.40 -5.91
CA MET A 242 -8.22 -8.57 -6.77
C MET A 242 -6.95 -9.40 -6.93
N LEU A 243 -5.83 -8.74 -7.26
CA LEU A 243 -4.55 -9.40 -7.48
C LEU A 243 -4.00 -10.02 -6.19
N ALA A 244 -4.09 -9.32 -5.05
CA ALA A 244 -3.67 -9.85 -3.74
C ALA A 244 -4.51 -11.07 -3.34
N ARG A 245 -5.85 -11.03 -3.50
CA ARG A 245 -6.73 -12.17 -3.25
C ARG A 245 -6.37 -13.38 -4.11
N ALA A 246 -6.13 -13.14 -5.38
CA ALA A 246 -5.78 -14.20 -6.31
C ALA A 246 -4.38 -14.78 -6.03
N LEU A 247 -3.42 -13.96 -5.61
CA LEU A 247 -2.10 -14.40 -5.14
C LEU A 247 -2.21 -15.29 -3.90
N VAL A 248 -3.02 -14.91 -2.91
CA VAL A 248 -3.24 -15.72 -1.69
C VAL A 248 -3.87 -17.06 -2.06
N GLU A 249 -4.90 -17.08 -2.90
CA GLU A 249 -5.55 -18.32 -3.31
C GLU A 249 -4.62 -19.22 -4.12
N THR A 250 -3.86 -18.65 -5.06
CA THR A 250 -2.87 -19.40 -5.85
C THR A 250 -1.80 -20.00 -4.95
N ALA A 251 -1.23 -19.21 -4.05
CA ALA A 251 -0.19 -19.66 -3.11
C ALA A 251 -0.70 -20.76 -2.16
N ALA A 252 -1.95 -20.64 -1.68
CA ALA A 252 -2.57 -21.64 -0.83
C ALA A 252 -2.79 -22.98 -1.58
N ARG A 253 -3.18 -22.94 -2.86
CA ARG A 253 -3.28 -24.13 -3.71
C ARG A 253 -1.91 -24.79 -3.92
N GLU A 254 -0.90 -23.99 -4.24
CA GLU A 254 0.49 -24.46 -4.39
C GLU A 254 0.99 -25.14 -3.12
N TRP A 255 0.71 -24.56 -1.97
CA TRP A 255 1.06 -25.16 -0.68
C TRP A 255 0.37 -26.50 -0.45
N ARG A 256 -0.94 -26.61 -0.68
CA ARG A 256 -1.70 -27.85 -0.54
C ARG A 256 -1.24 -28.95 -1.50
N GLU A 257 -0.74 -28.57 -2.67
CA GLU A 257 -0.14 -29.47 -3.66
C GLU A 257 1.31 -29.82 -3.38
N GLY A 258 1.91 -29.30 -2.30
CA GLY A 258 3.30 -29.54 -1.92
C GLY A 258 4.33 -28.82 -2.81
N ARG A 259 3.91 -27.84 -3.62
CA ARG A 259 4.85 -27.01 -4.40
C ARG A 259 5.57 -26.02 -3.48
N GLY A 260 6.91 -26.03 -3.51
CA GLY A 260 7.74 -25.14 -2.72
C GLY A 260 7.71 -23.69 -3.18
N PRO A 261 8.06 -22.72 -2.30
CA PRO A 261 8.21 -21.32 -2.69
C PRO A 261 9.42 -21.12 -3.60
N ALA A 262 9.40 -20.02 -4.39
CA ALA A 262 10.55 -19.64 -5.22
C ALA A 262 11.81 -19.41 -4.36
N PRO A 263 12.99 -19.96 -4.74
CA PRO A 263 14.21 -19.89 -3.96
C PRO A 263 14.96 -18.56 -4.10
N HIS A 264 14.22 -17.44 -4.24
CA HIS A 264 14.80 -16.12 -4.38
C HIS A 264 15.25 -15.57 -3.02
N THR A 265 16.51 -15.12 -2.95
CA THR A 265 17.07 -14.49 -1.75
C THR A 265 16.50 -13.09 -1.55
N VAL A 266 16.49 -12.62 -0.30
CA VAL A 266 16.09 -11.24 0.04
C VAL A 266 16.91 -10.21 -0.74
N SER A 267 18.20 -10.45 -0.97
CA SER A 267 19.04 -9.53 -1.74
C SER A 267 18.52 -9.29 -3.17
N LEU A 268 18.09 -10.36 -3.85
CA LEU A 268 17.51 -10.27 -5.20
C LEU A 268 16.12 -9.65 -5.18
N LEU A 269 15.30 -9.98 -4.18
CA LEU A 269 13.98 -9.38 -4.01
C LEU A 269 14.09 -7.87 -3.74
N ARG A 270 15.08 -7.41 -2.95
CA ARG A 270 15.36 -5.98 -2.75
C ARG A 270 15.70 -5.27 -4.05
N LEU A 271 16.49 -5.89 -4.94
CA LEU A 271 16.76 -5.32 -6.27
C LEU A 271 15.49 -5.24 -7.13
N ALA A 272 14.61 -6.25 -7.06
CA ALA A 272 13.34 -6.25 -7.76
C ALA A 272 12.42 -5.12 -7.25
N SER A 273 12.29 -4.97 -5.92
CA SER A 273 11.51 -3.89 -5.29
C SER A 273 12.06 -2.51 -5.62
N TRP A 274 13.40 -2.34 -5.57
CA TRP A 274 14.04 -1.09 -5.96
C TRP A 274 13.77 -0.73 -7.43
N ARG A 275 13.91 -1.71 -8.35
CA ARG A 275 13.61 -1.50 -9.77
C ARG A 275 12.15 -1.14 -10.00
N ALA A 276 11.22 -1.81 -9.33
CA ALA A 276 9.80 -1.52 -9.41
C ALA A 276 9.47 -0.11 -8.94
N ALA A 277 10.02 0.29 -7.78
CA ALA A 277 9.86 1.64 -7.26
C ALA A 277 10.44 2.72 -8.19
N ARG A 278 11.59 2.42 -8.81
CA ARG A 278 12.27 3.35 -9.73
C ARG A 278 11.56 3.47 -11.06
N SER A 279 11.22 2.34 -11.69
CA SER A 279 10.72 2.28 -13.06
C SER A 279 9.20 2.39 -13.16
N GLY A 280 8.44 1.92 -12.16
CA GLY A 280 6.99 1.80 -12.25
C GLY A 280 6.58 1.04 -13.51
N LEU A 281 5.62 1.59 -14.24
CA LEU A 281 5.12 0.99 -15.49
C LEU A 281 5.82 1.54 -16.75
N THR A 282 6.75 2.49 -16.62
CA THR A 282 7.38 3.17 -17.77
C THR A 282 8.68 2.53 -18.23
N GLY A 283 9.22 1.57 -17.49
CA GLY A 283 10.50 0.96 -17.79
C GLY A 283 10.48 -0.56 -17.64
N GLU A 284 11.65 -1.12 -17.32
CA GLU A 284 11.80 -2.54 -17.06
C GLU A 284 11.58 -2.86 -15.59
N LEU A 285 10.95 -4.00 -15.33
CA LEU A 285 10.87 -4.69 -14.05
C LEU A 285 11.76 -5.94 -14.08
N LEU A 286 11.98 -6.58 -12.93
CA LEU A 286 12.49 -7.94 -12.91
C LEU A 286 11.31 -8.91 -13.00
N HIS A 287 11.39 -9.84 -13.95
CA HIS A 287 10.38 -10.90 -14.11
C HIS A 287 10.30 -11.73 -12.82
N PRO A 288 9.11 -11.92 -12.23
CA PRO A 288 8.98 -12.53 -10.89
C PRO A 288 9.60 -13.92 -10.74
N VAL A 289 9.62 -14.69 -11.83
CA VAL A 289 10.16 -16.07 -11.79
C VAL A 289 11.65 -16.10 -12.12
N THR A 290 12.08 -15.37 -13.17
CA THR A 290 13.47 -15.49 -13.67
C THR A 290 14.41 -14.43 -13.10
N LEU A 291 13.88 -13.37 -12.49
CA LEU A 291 14.61 -12.17 -12.01
C LEU A 291 15.49 -11.53 -13.10
N ARG A 292 15.06 -11.65 -14.35
CA ARG A 292 15.70 -10.96 -15.49
C ARG A 292 14.91 -9.72 -15.85
N PRO A 293 15.57 -8.66 -16.33
CA PRO A 293 14.88 -7.46 -16.81
C PRO A 293 13.93 -7.80 -17.97
N VAL A 294 12.70 -7.31 -17.85
CA VAL A 294 11.66 -7.40 -18.90
C VAL A 294 10.86 -6.09 -18.90
N PRO A 295 10.20 -5.72 -20.02
CA PRO A 295 9.25 -4.63 -20.01
C PRO A 295 8.21 -4.79 -18.88
N ALA A 296 7.77 -3.70 -18.30
CA ALA A 296 6.80 -3.75 -17.19
C ALA A 296 5.52 -4.50 -17.55
N ARG A 297 5.08 -4.37 -18.82
CA ARG A 297 3.93 -5.13 -19.35
C ARG A 297 4.11 -6.64 -19.19
N ASP A 298 5.28 -7.17 -19.56
CA ASP A 298 5.54 -8.61 -19.51
C ASP A 298 5.55 -9.13 -18.06
N ALA A 299 6.03 -8.33 -17.11
CA ALA A 299 5.96 -8.67 -15.69
C ALA A 299 4.52 -8.68 -15.16
N VAL A 300 3.68 -7.74 -15.62
CA VAL A 300 2.25 -7.68 -15.26
C VAL A 300 1.50 -8.86 -15.91
N GLU A 301 1.78 -9.19 -17.17
CA GLU A 301 1.21 -10.36 -17.84
C GLU A 301 1.59 -11.66 -17.13
N ALA A 302 2.86 -11.81 -16.72
CA ALA A 302 3.29 -12.97 -15.94
C ALA A 302 2.53 -13.10 -14.60
N LEU A 303 2.24 -11.98 -13.93
CA LEU A 303 1.39 -12.00 -12.73
C LEU A 303 -0.03 -12.46 -13.07
N LEU A 304 -0.67 -11.89 -14.10
CA LEU A 304 -2.03 -12.24 -14.51
C LEU A 304 -2.13 -13.72 -14.95
N GLU A 305 -1.12 -14.25 -15.62
CA GLU A 305 -1.04 -15.66 -15.97
C GLU A 305 -0.93 -16.55 -14.73
N HIS A 306 -0.03 -16.21 -13.80
CA HIS A 306 0.17 -16.95 -12.56
C HIS A 306 -1.11 -17.08 -11.71
N VAL A 307 -1.85 -15.98 -11.59
CA VAL A 307 -3.08 -15.94 -10.76
C VAL A 307 -4.36 -16.18 -11.55
N GLY A 308 -4.26 -16.47 -12.86
CA GLY A 308 -5.38 -16.51 -13.77
C GLY A 308 -6.48 -17.51 -13.39
N ALA A 309 -6.11 -18.69 -12.90
CA ALA A 309 -7.07 -19.68 -12.43
C ALA A 309 -7.86 -19.18 -11.21
N ALA A 310 -7.19 -18.56 -10.22
CA ALA A 310 -7.84 -18.03 -9.04
C ALA A 310 -8.75 -16.83 -9.37
N LEU A 311 -8.35 -15.97 -10.33
CA LEU A 311 -9.18 -14.88 -10.85
C LEU A 311 -10.42 -15.40 -11.59
N ALA A 312 -10.27 -16.47 -12.38
CA ALA A 312 -11.41 -17.08 -13.10
C ALA A 312 -12.43 -17.67 -12.11
N ASP A 313 -11.97 -18.38 -11.08
CA ASP A 313 -12.83 -19.02 -10.08
C ASP A 313 -13.58 -17.98 -9.21
N SER A 314 -13.00 -16.78 -9.03
CA SER A 314 -13.67 -15.67 -8.35
C SER A 314 -14.55 -14.80 -9.25
N GLY A 315 -14.51 -15.01 -10.57
CA GLY A 315 -15.22 -14.19 -11.55
C GLY A 315 -14.56 -12.86 -11.88
N ASP A 316 -13.30 -12.63 -11.45
CA ASP A 316 -12.61 -11.35 -11.58
C ASP A 316 -11.67 -11.27 -12.80
N LEU A 317 -11.44 -12.36 -13.52
CA LEU A 317 -10.38 -12.44 -14.52
C LEU A 317 -10.45 -11.34 -15.59
N GLU A 318 -11.64 -11.15 -16.17
CA GLU A 318 -11.82 -10.16 -17.24
C GLU A 318 -11.67 -8.73 -16.69
N THR A 319 -12.18 -8.47 -15.49
CA THR A 319 -12.04 -7.17 -14.83
C THR A 319 -10.57 -6.87 -14.51
N ALA A 320 -9.84 -7.83 -13.93
CA ALA A 320 -8.43 -7.66 -13.62
C ALA A 320 -7.57 -7.42 -14.88
N ARG A 321 -7.84 -8.13 -15.95
CA ARG A 321 -7.18 -7.93 -17.26
C ARG A 321 -7.49 -6.56 -17.85
N ALA A 322 -8.76 -6.16 -17.87
CA ALA A 322 -9.18 -4.87 -18.41
C ALA A 322 -8.58 -3.70 -17.60
N SER A 323 -8.64 -3.77 -16.26
CA SER A 323 -8.07 -2.74 -15.38
C SER A 323 -6.54 -2.66 -15.52
N SER A 324 -5.84 -3.79 -15.56
CA SER A 324 -4.39 -3.81 -15.80
C SER A 324 -4.01 -3.25 -17.15
N ALA A 325 -4.75 -3.59 -18.20
CA ALA A 325 -4.53 -3.05 -19.55
C ALA A 325 -4.81 -1.54 -19.62
N SER A 326 -5.84 -1.04 -18.92
CA SER A 326 -6.13 0.39 -18.81
C SER A 326 -4.98 1.11 -18.10
N LEU A 327 -4.52 0.58 -16.96
CA LEU A 327 -3.42 1.16 -16.20
C LEU A 327 -2.11 1.21 -17.00
N LEU A 328 -1.81 0.17 -17.78
CA LEU A 328 -0.65 0.13 -18.69
C LEU A 328 -0.74 1.16 -19.83
N ARG A 329 -1.94 1.51 -20.29
CA ARG A 329 -2.14 2.54 -21.34
C ARG A 329 -2.17 3.95 -20.79
N GLU A 330 -2.89 4.17 -19.70
CA GLU A 330 -3.21 5.50 -19.17
C GLU A 330 -2.17 5.96 -18.14
N GLY A 331 -1.46 5.01 -17.55
CA GLY A 331 -0.46 5.22 -16.52
C GLY A 331 -1.03 5.12 -15.10
N ASN A 332 -0.16 4.82 -14.16
CA ASN A 332 -0.45 4.84 -12.72
C ASN A 332 -0.45 6.28 -12.17
N GLY A 333 -0.71 6.43 -10.88
CA GLY A 333 -0.76 7.73 -10.22
C GLY A 333 0.52 8.58 -10.42
N ALA A 334 1.70 7.95 -10.43
CA ALA A 334 2.95 8.66 -10.64
C ALA A 334 3.05 9.27 -12.05
N GLN A 335 2.61 8.53 -13.07
CA GLN A 335 2.59 9.01 -14.45
C GLN A 335 1.55 10.12 -14.63
N VAL A 336 0.39 9.98 -13.98
CA VAL A 336 -0.65 11.02 -13.95
C VAL A 336 -0.11 12.31 -13.34
N GLN A 337 0.49 12.24 -12.16
CA GLN A 337 1.07 13.41 -11.48
C GLN A 337 2.14 14.11 -12.32
N ARG A 338 3.06 13.36 -12.97
CA ARG A 338 4.09 13.94 -13.85
C ARG A 338 3.50 14.59 -15.11
N ARG A 339 2.47 13.98 -15.69
CA ARG A 339 1.77 14.57 -16.83
C ARG A 339 1.13 15.90 -16.46
N LEU A 340 0.42 15.95 -15.33
CA LEU A 340 -0.17 17.18 -14.80
C LEU A 340 0.88 18.26 -14.53
N TYR A 341 2.00 17.87 -13.91
CA TYR A 341 3.10 18.80 -13.69
C TYR A 341 3.69 19.34 -15.01
N GLY A 342 3.86 18.47 -16.01
CA GLY A 342 4.33 18.87 -17.33
C GLY A 342 3.38 19.82 -18.07
N GLU A 343 2.08 19.76 -17.78
CA GLU A 343 1.06 20.64 -18.36
C GLU A 343 0.94 21.99 -17.62
N THR A 344 1.17 22.01 -16.30
CA THR A 344 0.86 23.16 -15.45
C THR A 344 2.10 23.86 -14.87
N ASP A 345 3.24 23.19 -14.85
CA ASP A 345 4.46 23.59 -14.13
C ASP A 345 4.22 23.94 -12.64
N SER A 346 3.21 23.31 -12.04
CA SER A 346 2.72 23.64 -10.70
C SER A 346 2.41 22.38 -9.89
N LEU A 347 3.19 22.12 -8.84
CA LEU A 347 2.89 21.05 -7.89
C LEU A 347 1.60 21.30 -7.10
N ARG A 348 1.20 22.57 -6.92
CA ARG A 348 -0.09 22.92 -6.32
C ARG A 348 -1.26 22.42 -7.17
N GLU A 349 -1.19 22.64 -8.50
CA GLU A 349 -2.23 22.14 -9.43
C GLU A 349 -2.24 20.59 -9.47
N VAL A 350 -1.07 19.95 -9.36
CA VAL A 350 -1.00 18.49 -9.21
C VAL A 350 -1.76 18.03 -7.96
N VAL A 351 -1.53 18.65 -6.80
CA VAL A 351 -2.24 18.31 -5.56
C VAL A 351 -3.74 18.56 -5.70
N ALA A 352 -4.15 19.71 -6.24
CA ALA A 352 -5.56 20.05 -6.43
C ALA A 352 -6.31 19.03 -7.31
N GLU A 353 -5.68 18.56 -8.40
CA GLU A 353 -6.26 17.50 -9.24
C GLU A 353 -6.30 16.15 -8.51
N CYS A 354 -5.26 15.81 -7.74
CA CYS A 354 -5.25 14.58 -6.95
C CYS A 354 -6.35 14.57 -5.88
N VAL A 355 -6.64 15.71 -5.24
CA VAL A 355 -7.79 15.87 -4.32
C VAL A 355 -9.11 15.55 -5.04
N ARG A 356 -9.31 16.06 -6.27
CA ARG A 356 -10.53 15.76 -7.04
C ARG A 356 -10.64 14.28 -7.38
N ARG A 357 -9.55 13.65 -7.83
CA ARG A 357 -9.51 12.22 -8.20
C ARG A 357 -9.69 11.27 -7.02
N THR A 358 -9.30 11.70 -5.83
CA THR A 358 -9.48 10.90 -4.60
C THR A 358 -10.94 10.52 -4.36
N LEU A 359 -11.88 11.34 -4.84
CA LEU A 359 -13.32 11.20 -4.55
C LEU A 359 -14.14 10.60 -5.71
N VAL A 360 -13.50 10.18 -6.79
CA VAL A 360 -14.15 9.60 -7.97
C VAL A 360 -14.29 8.08 -7.89
#